data_b6207c46cd59f1e7fd61435898034354
#
_entry.id   b6207c46cd59f1e7fd61435898034354
#
_cell.length_a   1.000
_cell.length_b   1.000
_cell.length_c   1.000
_cell.angle_alpha   90.00
_cell.angle_beta   90.00
_cell.angle_gamma   90.00
#
_symmetry.space_group_name_H-M   'P 1'
#
loop_
_entity.id
_entity.type
_entity.pdbx_description
1 polymer ?
#
loop_
_entity_poly.entity_id
_entity_poly.type
_entity_poly.pdbx_seq_one_letter_code
_entity_poly.pdbx_strand_id
1 'polypeptide(L)'
;MTEITISVGLNDATTMQQRYQTEMYVDIMKYVCQSYHIAFSYIVSDGGYFHENGDFTKEKTLVLCLLDPQEGIVNAIAKDLCVFFHQESVLITESQVRSYFIKEKLY
;
A
#
# COMPACT_ATOMS: atom_id res chain seq x y z
N MET A 1 -1.32 -8.34 18.42
CA MET A 1 -1.61 -8.34 16.98
C MET A 1 -0.51 -7.68 16.19
N THR A 2 -0.33 -8.10 14.98
CA THR A 2 0.63 -7.50 14.05
C THR A 2 -0.08 -6.58 13.08
N GLU A 3 0.38 -5.36 12.94
CA GLU A 3 -0.09 -4.42 11.92
C GLU A 3 0.96 -4.31 10.85
N ILE A 4 0.55 -4.50 9.59
CA ILE A 4 1.41 -4.39 8.42
C ILE A 4 0.92 -3.22 7.58
N THR A 5 1.84 -2.36 7.16
CA THR A 5 1.55 -1.40 6.10
C THR A 5 2.43 -1.70 4.90
N ILE A 6 1.84 -1.61 3.71
CA ILE A 6 2.55 -1.70 2.44
C ILE A 6 2.38 -0.35 1.77
N SER A 7 3.47 0.38 1.62
CA SER A 7 3.47 1.71 1.01
C SER A 7 4.02 1.62 -0.40
N VAL A 8 3.23 2.03 -1.37
CA VAL A 8 3.55 1.93 -2.79
C VAL A 8 3.47 3.32 -3.42
N GLY A 9 4.59 3.79 -3.93
CA GLY A 9 4.61 5.03 -4.71
C GLY A 9 3.89 4.83 -6.05
N LEU A 10 3.24 5.87 -6.53
CA LEU A 10 2.49 5.80 -7.78
C LEU A 10 3.27 6.34 -8.99
N ASN A 11 4.45 6.92 -8.78
CA ASN A 11 5.31 7.31 -9.90
C ASN A 11 5.95 6.07 -10.50
N ASP A 12 5.83 5.93 -11.82
CA ASP A 12 6.43 4.83 -12.56
C ASP A 12 7.95 4.84 -12.39
N ALA A 13 8.55 3.67 -12.16
CA ALA A 13 9.98 3.53 -11.89
C ALA A 13 10.85 3.98 -13.10
N THR A 14 10.32 3.91 -14.31
CA THR A 14 11.05 4.30 -15.52
C THR A 14 10.89 5.78 -15.83
N THR A 15 9.65 6.30 -15.78
CA THR A 15 9.35 7.67 -16.18
C THR A 15 9.43 8.68 -15.05
N MET A 16 9.43 8.21 -13.81
CA MET A 16 9.41 9.04 -12.60
C MET A 16 8.15 9.91 -12.49
N GLN A 17 7.08 9.51 -13.19
CA GLN A 17 5.80 10.21 -13.19
C GLN A 17 4.66 9.21 -13.03
N GLN A 18 3.56 9.67 -12.44
CA GLN A 18 2.34 8.87 -12.33
C GLN A 18 1.70 8.76 -13.71
N ARG A 19 1.53 7.53 -14.21
CA ARG A 19 1.04 7.27 -15.57
C ARG A 19 -0.46 7.30 -15.70
N TYR A 20 -1.17 6.91 -14.65
CA TYR A 20 -2.62 6.74 -14.66
C TYR A 20 -3.25 7.57 -13.55
N GLN A 21 -4.56 7.72 -13.61
CA GLN A 21 -5.30 8.35 -12.52
C GLN A 21 -5.23 7.49 -11.25
N THR A 22 -5.22 8.15 -10.11
CA THR A 22 -5.06 7.50 -8.81
C THR A 22 -6.09 6.39 -8.58
N GLU A 23 -7.33 6.59 -9.04
CA GLU A 23 -8.41 5.62 -8.89
C GLU A 23 -8.09 4.28 -9.55
N MET A 24 -7.34 4.29 -10.66
CA MET A 24 -6.94 3.05 -11.32
C MET A 24 -6.03 2.22 -10.42
N TYR A 25 -5.05 2.85 -9.77
CA TYR A 25 -4.16 2.16 -8.83
C TYR A 25 -4.93 1.61 -7.63
N VAL A 26 -5.88 2.38 -7.11
CA VAL A 26 -6.75 1.94 -6.02
C VAL A 26 -7.56 0.70 -6.43
N ASP A 27 -8.15 0.71 -7.62
CA ASP A 27 -8.93 -0.42 -8.11
C ASP A 27 -8.09 -1.67 -8.30
N ILE A 28 -6.86 -1.52 -8.80
CA ILE A 28 -5.92 -2.64 -8.93
C ILE A 28 -5.57 -3.21 -7.55
N MET A 29 -5.27 -2.36 -6.59
CA MET A 29 -4.97 -2.79 -5.22
C MET A 29 -6.15 -3.54 -4.61
N LYS A 30 -7.36 -3.03 -4.77
CA LYS A 30 -8.58 -3.72 -4.29
C LYS A 30 -8.71 -5.10 -4.91
N TYR A 31 -8.49 -5.20 -6.22
CA TYR A 31 -8.53 -6.47 -6.93
C TYR A 31 -7.51 -7.46 -6.35
N VAL A 32 -6.28 -7.01 -6.13
CA VAL A 32 -5.22 -7.86 -5.55
C VAL A 32 -5.65 -8.36 -4.17
N CYS A 33 -6.07 -7.46 -3.27
CA CYS A 33 -6.49 -7.86 -1.93
C CYS A 33 -7.68 -8.82 -1.95
N GLN A 34 -8.67 -8.57 -2.80
CA GLN A 34 -9.84 -9.45 -2.94
C GLN A 34 -9.44 -10.82 -3.46
N SER A 35 -8.46 -10.90 -4.37
CA SER A 35 -7.98 -12.19 -4.89
C SER A 35 -7.31 -13.04 -3.82
N TYR A 36 -6.75 -12.43 -2.78
CA TYR A 36 -6.19 -13.14 -1.64
C TYR A 36 -7.17 -13.32 -0.48
N HIS A 37 -8.42 -12.88 -0.64
CA HIS A 37 -9.46 -12.96 0.39
C HIS A 37 -9.03 -12.34 1.72
N ILE A 38 -8.32 -11.22 1.66
CA ILE A 38 -7.81 -10.55 2.85
C ILE A 38 -8.61 -9.28 3.13
N ALA A 39 -8.91 -9.05 4.42
CA ALA A 39 -9.46 -7.77 4.86
C ALA A 39 -8.37 -6.69 4.80
N PHE A 40 -8.74 -5.51 4.37
CA PHE A 40 -7.79 -4.42 4.18
C PHE A 40 -8.46 -3.06 4.38
N SER A 41 -7.65 -2.08 4.67
CA SER A 41 -8.00 -0.67 4.54
C SER A 41 -6.85 0.05 3.83
N TYR A 42 -7.12 1.22 3.30
CA TYR A 42 -6.09 1.96 2.59
C TYR A 42 -6.31 3.47 2.71
N ILE A 43 -5.23 4.20 2.51
CA ILE A 43 -5.27 5.64 2.29
C ILE A 43 -4.38 5.97 1.10
N VAL A 44 -4.64 7.11 0.48
CA VAL A 44 -3.73 7.71 -0.50
C VAL A 44 -3.19 8.98 0.12
N SER A 45 -1.87 9.07 0.21
CA SER A 45 -1.20 10.22 0.78
C SER A 45 -0.46 11.01 -0.29
N ASP A 46 -0.42 12.32 -0.11
CA ASP A 46 0.43 13.20 -0.90
C ASP A 46 1.78 13.33 -0.21
N GLY A 47 2.83 13.34 -1.00
CA GLY A 47 4.18 13.46 -0.49
C GLY A 47 5.16 13.73 -1.61
N GLY A 48 6.40 13.42 -1.36
CA GLY A 48 7.44 13.60 -2.32
C GLY A 48 8.81 13.36 -1.72
N TYR A 49 9.82 13.51 -2.53
CA TYR A 49 11.18 13.27 -2.13
C TYR A 49 12.14 14.20 -2.88
N PHE A 50 13.32 14.41 -2.29
CA PHE A 50 14.38 15.20 -2.88
C PHE A 50 15.39 14.27 -3.54
N HIS A 51 15.83 14.65 -4.73
CA HIS A 51 16.98 14.05 -5.38
C HIS A 51 18.28 14.60 -4.78
N GLU A 52 19.38 13.93 -5.03
CA GLU A 52 20.69 14.36 -4.54
C GLU A 52 21.06 15.77 -5.02
N ASN A 53 20.62 16.16 -6.21
CA ASN A 53 20.86 17.49 -6.76
C ASN A 53 19.98 18.58 -6.15
N GLY A 54 19.08 18.25 -5.22
CA GLY A 54 18.20 19.20 -4.56
C GLY A 54 16.82 19.36 -5.20
N ASP A 55 16.58 18.76 -6.36
CA ASP A 55 15.28 18.82 -7.02
C ASP A 55 14.25 18.00 -6.23
N PHE A 56 13.01 18.52 -6.19
CA PHE A 56 11.90 17.87 -5.49
C PHE A 56 10.96 17.21 -6.48
N THR A 57 10.59 15.96 -6.21
CA THR A 57 9.58 15.24 -7.00
C THR A 57 8.38 14.92 -6.10
N LYS A 58 7.20 15.34 -6.55
CA LYS A 58 5.94 14.95 -5.90
C LYS A 58 5.61 13.51 -6.23
N GLU A 59 5.13 12.79 -5.23
CA GLU A 59 4.65 11.43 -5.43
C GLU A 59 3.48 11.15 -4.51
N LYS A 60 2.37 10.66 -5.08
CA LYS A 60 1.31 10.08 -4.28
C LYS A 60 1.73 8.67 -3.86
N THR A 61 1.35 8.30 -2.66
CA THR A 61 1.64 6.97 -2.10
C THR A 61 0.34 6.32 -1.68
N LEU A 62 0.14 5.09 -2.13
CA LEU A 62 -0.95 4.25 -1.66
C LEU A 62 -0.44 3.46 -0.46
N VAL A 63 -1.11 3.60 0.68
CA VAL A 63 -0.74 2.92 1.92
C VAL A 63 -1.82 1.90 2.24
N LEU A 64 -1.47 0.64 2.09
CA LEU A 64 -2.34 -0.49 2.36
C LEU A 64 -2.10 -0.98 3.78
N CYS A 65 -3.17 -1.10 4.57
CA CYS A 65 -3.10 -1.53 5.97
C CYS A 65 -3.73 -2.89 6.13
N LEU A 66 -2.98 -3.81 6.72
CA LEU A 66 -3.41 -5.19 7.00
C LEU A 66 -3.25 -5.46 8.49
N LEU A 67 -4.23 -6.13 9.09
CA LEU A 67 -4.16 -6.52 10.49
C LEU A 67 -4.09 -8.04 10.60
N ASP A 68 -3.07 -8.53 11.30
CA ASP A 68 -2.81 -9.97 11.48
C ASP A 68 -2.88 -10.78 10.18
N PRO A 69 -2.21 -10.36 9.08
CA PRO A 69 -2.24 -11.14 7.86
C PRO A 69 -1.49 -12.46 8.05
N GLN A 70 -1.91 -13.49 7.30
CA GLN A 70 -1.18 -14.75 7.27
C GLN A 70 0.21 -14.55 6.70
N GLU A 71 1.18 -15.29 7.25
CA GLU A 71 2.55 -15.29 6.75
C GLU A 71 2.58 -15.68 5.28
N GLY A 72 3.38 -14.98 4.50
CA GLY A 72 3.52 -15.19 3.07
C GLY A 72 2.56 -14.36 2.22
N ILE A 73 1.37 -14.02 2.70
CA ILE A 73 0.41 -13.20 1.94
C ILE A 73 0.95 -11.79 1.73
N VAL A 74 1.59 -11.22 2.75
CA VAL A 74 2.15 -9.86 2.66
C VAL A 74 3.15 -9.77 1.51
N ASN A 75 4.08 -10.71 1.45
CA ASN A 75 5.09 -10.74 0.39
C ASN A 75 4.46 -10.95 -0.99
N ALA A 76 3.45 -11.80 -1.09
CA ALA A 76 2.76 -12.06 -2.35
C ALA A 76 2.03 -10.80 -2.84
N ILE A 77 1.30 -10.12 -1.97
CA ILE A 77 0.62 -8.87 -2.31
C ILE A 77 1.65 -7.81 -2.71
N ALA A 78 2.72 -7.65 -1.94
CA ALA A 78 3.76 -6.67 -2.22
C ALA A 78 4.39 -6.89 -3.60
N LYS A 79 4.67 -8.13 -3.97
CA LYS A 79 5.21 -8.48 -5.28
C LYS A 79 4.23 -8.16 -6.40
N ASP A 80 2.95 -8.48 -6.22
CA ASP A 80 1.92 -8.16 -7.21
C ASP A 80 1.83 -6.66 -7.42
N LEU A 81 1.86 -5.87 -6.35
CA LEU A 81 1.80 -4.42 -6.46
C LEU A 81 3.05 -3.84 -7.14
N CYS A 82 4.23 -4.40 -6.89
CA CYS A 82 5.44 -4.01 -7.63
C CYS A 82 5.25 -4.21 -9.14
N VAL A 83 4.71 -5.35 -9.54
CA VAL A 83 4.50 -5.66 -10.96
C VAL A 83 3.44 -4.75 -11.56
N PHE A 84 2.26 -4.69 -10.95
CA PHE A 84 1.14 -3.93 -11.51
C PHE A 84 1.37 -2.43 -11.53
N PHE A 85 2.11 -1.90 -10.55
CA PHE A 85 2.38 -0.46 -10.45
C PHE A 85 3.71 -0.07 -11.10
N HIS A 86 4.43 -1.03 -11.66
CA HIS A 86 5.75 -0.83 -12.25
C HIS A 86 6.70 -0.13 -11.28
N GLN A 87 6.86 -0.75 -10.11
CA GLN A 87 7.74 -0.30 -9.04
C GLN A 87 8.89 -1.28 -8.84
N GLU A 88 10.07 -0.76 -8.56
CA GLU A 88 11.22 -1.62 -8.23
C GLU A 88 11.07 -2.22 -6.83
N SER A 89 10.42 -1.47 -5.92
CA SER A 89 10.24 -1.89 -4.54
C SER A 89 9.02 -1.24 -3.92
N VAL A 90 8.53 -1.84 -2.86
CA VAL A 90 7.53 -1.26 -1.97
C VAL A 90 8.06 -1.33 -0.55
N LEU A 91 7.64 -0.40 0.29
CA LEU A 91 8.04 -0.38 1.68
C LEU A 91 7.03 -1.16 2.52
N ILE A 92 7.53 -2.15 3.26
CA ILE A 92 6.70 -2.89 4.21
C ILE A 92 7.13 -2.47 5.62
N THR A 93 6.16 -2.05 6.42
CA THR A 93 6.37 -1.72 7.83
C THR A 93 5.54 -2.68 8.68
N GLU A 94 6.18 -3.26 9.68
CA GLU A 94 5.54 -4.20 10.60
C GLU A 94 5.69 -3.69 12.03
N SER A 95 4.58 -3.73 12.78
CA SER A 95 4.61 -3.36 14.19
C SER A 95 3.67 -4.25 15.00
N GLN A 96 4.04 -4.50 16.25
CA GLN A 96 3.17 -5.17 17.20
C GLN A 96 2.28 -4.13 17.85
N VAL A 97 0.97 -4.35 17.80
CA VAL A 97 -0.01 -3.41 18.34
C VAL A 97 -0.95 -4.12 19.28
N ARG A 98 -1.47 -3.37 20.26
CA ARG A 98 -2.56 -3.84 21.08
C ARG A 98 -3.87 -3.40 20.42
N SER A 99 -4.64 -4.36 19.93
CA SER A 99 -5.92 -4.10 19.27
C SER A 99 -7.01 -4.98 19.87
N TYR A 100 -8.17 -4.41 20.02
CA TYR A 100 -9.33 -5.14 20.49
C TYR A 100 -10.60 -4.49 19.96
N PHE A 101 -11.65 -5.28 19.83
CA PHE A 101 -12.96 -4.80 19.39
C PHE A 101 -13.82 -4.45 20.59
N ILE A 102 -14.46 -3.29 20.53
CA ILE A 102 -15.54 -2.94 21.45
C ILE A 102 -16.83 -3.34 20.77
N LYS A 103 -17.64 -4.13 21.47
CA LYS A 103 -18.90 -4.62 20.94
C LYS A 103 -20.06 -3.94 21.66
N GLU A 104 -21.09 -3.63 20.90
CA GLU A 104 -22.34 -3.09 21.43
C GLU A 104 -23.50 -3.90 20.87
N LYS A 105 -24.53 -4.07 21.69
CA LYS A 105 -25.72 -4.78 21.26
C LYS A 105 -26.55 -3.88 20.35
N LEU A 106 -26.82 -4.36 19.15
CA LEU A 106 -27.67 -3.64 18.18
C LEU A 106 -29.11 -4.15 18.25
N TYR A 107 -30.05 -3.23 18.11
CA TYR A 107 -31.48 -3.51 18.13
C TYR A 107 -32.11 -3.35 16.76
#